data_f018e248824514e09190ee16d09d46af
#
_entry.id   f018e248824514e09190ee16d09d46af
#
_cell.length_a   1.000
_cell.length_b   1.000
_cell.length_c   1.000
_cell.angle_alpha   90.00
_cell.angle_beta   90.00
_cell.angle_gamma   90.00
#
_symmetry.space_group_name_H-M   'P 1'
#
loop_
_entity.id
_entity.type
_entity.pdbx_description
1 polymer ?
#
loop_
_entity_poly.entity_id
_entity_poly.type
_entity_poly.pdbx_seq_one_letter_code
_entity_poly.pdbx_strand_id
1 'polypeptide(L)'
;MKSSSDEEDLSDTDEKNTKDTDGSTKKKPGRPKKQIIKKVIPKLGIVNEPLNKALTDNRMIHIFELVYDNPIMFKKIFALFKSMSVETIRMRLEKHFIKMYAIDHLETMQIYINIHGSKMNRYYVSKVLEFGLSQNNIQKILQTLNKDCSKIYWYTNVQYERSKINIGLTNDEMDEETVYNLDLDQIDEYNWAGVENEILEENTYPLKFELPFKYFKKKVTDFNLLGDIMKIEKHGDNGLTLSYSFTNKKGSQNTYFRNPSKIHLQSTLNANEIFSTSVYLNHIKLLASSLISDSIHISACIDKKLIFTALLDQDEKSNKEKIVGSEKCEIKILTEIVRA
;
A
#
# COMPACT_ATOMS: atom_id res chain seq x y z
N MET A 1 -2.89 -43.78 48.16
CA MET A 1 -4.02 -43.11 48.81
C MET A 1 -4.86 -42.60 47.68
N LYS A 2 -5.89 -43.33 47.26
CA LYS A 2 -7.31 -43.26 47.66
C LYS A 2 -7.82 -41.86 47.27
N SER A 3 -8.90 -41.61 46.50
CA SER A 3 -10.06 -42.46 46.07
C SER A 3 -10.92 -41.59 45.13
N SER A 4 -11.43 -42.16 44.15
CA SER A 4 -12.86 -42.50 43.81
C SER A 4 -13.68 -41.30 43.34
N SER A 5 -14.17 -41.36 42.12
CA SER A 5 -15.41 -41.89 41.57
C SER A 5 -16.63 -41.10 41.98
N ASP A 6 -17.41 -40.62 40.99
CA ASP A 6 -18.74 -41.19 40.76
C ASP A 6 -19.32 -40.63 39.46
N GLU A 7 -19.76 -41.62 38.66
CA GLU A 7 -20.69 -41.49 37.52
C GLU A 7 -22.13 -41.36 38.07
N GLU A 8 -22.99 -40.61 37.43
CA GLU A 8 -24.41 -40.90 37.36
C GLU A 8 -25.03 -40.51 36.04
N ASP A 9 -25.48 -41.54 35.38
CA ASP A 9 -26.32 -41.68 34.22
C ASP A 9 -27.79 -41.62 34.62
N LEU A 10 -28.67 -41.00 33.84
CA LEU A 10 -30.12 -41.31 33.77
C LEU A 10 -30.77 -40.48 32.66
N SER A 11 -30.99 -41.00 31.52
CA SER A 11 -32.10 -41.65 30.81
C SER A 11 -33.45 -40.86 30.74
N ASP A 12 -33.83 -40.69 29.47
CA ASP A 12 -35.14 -40.78 28.82
C ASP A 12 -36.42 -40.29 29.53
N THR A 13 -37.14 -39.43 28.80
CA THR A 13 -38.51 -39.76 28.37
C THR A 13 -39.08 -38.80 27.33
N ASP A 14 -39.61 -39.41 26.26
CA ASP A 14 -40.52 -38.84 25.27
C ASP A 14 -41.79 -38.26 25.87
N GLU A 15 -42.27 -37.12 25.34
CA GLU A 15 -43.72 -36.94 25.14
C GLU A 15 -44.01 -35.95 23.99
N LYS A 16 -44.71 -36.47 23.00
CA LYS A 16 -45.44 -35.74 21.97
C LYS A 16 -46.59 -34.94 22.58
N ASN A 17 -46.71 -33.68 22.18
CA ASN A 17 -48.04 -33.09 22.11
C ASN A 17 -48.12 -32.02 21.02
N THR A 18 -48.84 -32.38 19.98
CA THR A 18 -49.41 -31.51 18.96
C THR A 18 -50.44 -30.57 19.56
N LYS A 19 -50.32 -29.27 19.30
CA LYS A 19 -51.47 -28.35 19.23
C LYS A 19 -51.16 -27.21 18.23
N ASP A 20 -51.90 -27.27 17.15
CA ASP A 20 -52.14 -26.16 16.25
C ASP A 20 -52.65 -24.95 17.00
N THR A 21 -52.01 -23.80 16.81
CA THR A 21 -52.64 -22.49 17.05
C THR A 21 -52.15 -21.52 15.99
N ASP A 22 -53.01 -21.26 15.07
CA ASP A 22 -53.06 -20.21 14.11
C ASP A 22 -52.85 -18.84 14.78
N GLY A 23 -51.67 -18.24 14.60
CA GLY A 23 -51.31 -16.93 15.14
C GLY A 23 -50.73 -16.05 14.06
N SER A 24 -51.58 -15.43 13.25
CA SER A 24 -51.19 -14.45 12.27
C SER A 24 -50.52 -13.25 12.98
N THR A 25 -49.19 -13.29 13.12
CA THR A 25 -48.41 -12.13 13.53
C THR A 25 -48.28 -11.18 12.32
N LYS A 26 -49.11 -10.13 12.32
CA LYS A 26 -48.97 -8.97 11.44
C LYS A 26 -47.54 -8.41 11.58
N LYS A 27 -46.67 -8.66 10.58
CA LYS A 27 -45.38 -8.02 10.49
C LYS A 27 -45.58 -6.50 10.43
N LYS A 28 -45.11 -5.77 11.45
CA LYS A 28 -45.06 -4.31 11.43
C LYS A 28 -44.33 -3.87 10.18
N PRO A 29 -44.84 -2.90 9.39
CA PRO A 29 -44.17 -2.38 8.24
C PRO A 29 -42.82 -1.83 8.67
N GLY A 30 -41.75 -2.40 8.13
CA GLY A 30 -40.40 -1.94 8.38
C GLY A 30 -40.26 -0.48 7.94
N ARG A 31 -39.66 0.33 8.79
CA ARG A 31 -39.32 1.73 8.50
C ARG A 31 -38.60 1.78 7.17
N PRO A 32 -39.05 2.59 6.17
CA PRO A 32 -38.41 2.67 4.88
C PRO A 32 -36.93 3.02 5.08
N LYS A 33 -36.05 2.19 4.52
CA LYS A 33 -34.61 2.47 4.52
C LYS A 33 -34.42 3.77 3.75
N LYS A 34 -33.99 4.84 4.44
CA LYS A 34 -33.53 6.06 3.79
C LYS A 34 -32.49 5.66 2.74
N GLN A 35 -32.81 5.88 1.47
CA GLN A 35 -31.81 5.79 0.40
C GLN A 35 -30.84 6.97 0.62
N ILE A 36 -29.66 6.68 1.12
CA ILE A 36 -28.58 7.65 1.24
C ILE A 36 -28.05 7.84 -0.19
N ILE A 37 -28.44 8.96 -0.80
CA ILE A 37 -27.89 9.38 -2.07
C ILE A 37 -26.46 9.84 -1.79
N LYS A 38 -25.49 8.95 -1.98
CA LYS A 38 -24.07 9.33 -1.93
C LYS A 38 -23.84 10.43 -2.98
N LYS A 39 -23.50 11.62 -2.53
CA LYS A 39 -23.03 12.68 -3.42
C LYS A 39 -21.75 12.20 -4.10
N VAL A 40 -21.86 11.73 -5.33
CA VAL A 40 -20.70 11.35 -6.14
C VAL A 40 -20.00 12.65 -6.53
N ILE A 41 -18.79 12.86 -6.01
CA ILE A 41 -17.94 13.95 -6.52
C ILE A 41 -17.46 13.52 -7.90
N PRO A 42 -17.65 14.34 -8.93
CA PRO A 42 -17.12 14.03 -10.24
C PRO A 42 -15.60 13.91 -10.16
N LYS A 43 -15.04 12.88 -10.80
CA LYS A 43 -13.61 12.68 -10.90
C LYS A 43 -13.04 13.70 -11.89
N LEU A 44 -12.56 14.82 -11.38
CA LEU A 44 -12.00 15.91 -12.18
C LEU A 44 -10.51 15.68 -12.49
N GLY A 45 -9.83 14.86 -11.68
CA GLY A 45 -8.40 14.63 -11.81
C GLY A 45 -7.58 15.90 -11.56
N ILE A 46 -6.59 16.16 -12.40
CA ILE A 46 -5.74 17.34 -12.33
C ILE A 46 -6.51 18.57 -12.81
N VAL A 47 -6.51 19.62 -12.00
CA VAL A 47 -7.17 20.89 -12.30
C VAL A 47 -6.15 22.04 -12.29
N ASN A 48 -6.48 23.12 -13.00
CA ASN A 48 -5.58 24.27 -13.15
C ASN A 48 -5.87 25.41 -12.14
N GLU A 49 -6.93 25.29 -11.35
CA GLU A 49 -7.36 26.37 -10.46
C GLU A 49 -7.78 25.83 -9.09
N PRO A 50 -7.49 26.56 -8.00
CA PRO A 50 -7.92 26.19 -6.66
C PRO A 50 -9.43 26.40 -6.48
N LEU A 51 -10.04 25.67 -5.54
CA LEU A 51 -11.45 25.82 -5.18
C LEU A 51 -11.77 27.23 -4.67
N ASN A 52 -10.84 27.81 -3.93
CA ASN A 52 -11.02 29.09 -3.25
C ASN A 52 -10.37 30.28 -3.99
N LYS A 53 -10.24 30.23 -5.31
CA LYS A 53 -9.63 31.31 -6.11
C LYS A 53 -10.31 32.68 -5.98
N ALA A 54 -11.59 32.69 -5.62
CA ALA A 54 -12.39 33.92 -5.51
C ALA A 54 -12.23 34.65 -4.15
N LEU A 55 -11.39 34.16 -3.26
CA LEU A 55 -11.13 34.83 -1.99
C LEU A 55 -10.40 36.17 -2.21
N THR A 56 -10.79 37.16 -1.45
CA THR A 56 -10.19 38.50 -1.49
C THR A 56 -8.81 38.54 -0.81
N ASP A 57 -8.56 37.67 0.17
CA ASP A 57 -7.25 37.51 0.80
C ASP A 57 -6.42 36.46 0.08
N ASN A 58 -5.44 36.94 -0.69
CA ASN A 58 -4.54 36.03 -1.45
C ASN A 58 -3.75 35.04 -0.57
N ARG A 59 -3.54 35.37 0.74
CA ARG A 59 -2.83 34.46 1.66
C ARG A 59 -3.64 33.22 1.96
N MET A 60 -4.95 33.28 1.84
CA MET A 60 -5.87 32.17 2.07
C MET A 60 -6.12 31.31 0.82
N ILE A 61 -5.61 31.74 -0.34
CA ILE A 61 -5.75 30.96 -1.57
C ILE A 61 -4.93 29.68 -1.42
N HIS A 62 -5.54 28.56 -1.79
CA HIS A 62 -4.85 27.27 -1.77
C HIS A 62 -3.75 27.24 -2.84
N ILE A 63 -2.58 26.78 -2.45
CA ILE A 63 -1.46 26.47 -3.35
C ILE A 63 -1.38 24.97 -3.65
N PHE A 64 -2.07 24.16 -2.85
CA PHE A 64 -2.21 22.72 -3.02
C PHE A 64 -3.60 22.30 -2.56
N GLU A 65 -4.20 21.39 -3.33
CA GLU A 65 -5.43 20.68 -3.00
C GLU A 65 -5.39 19.24 -3.51
N LEU A 66 -5.85 18.34 -2.67
CA LEU A 66 -6.09 16.96 -3.01
C LEU A 66 -7.43 16.52 -2.43
N VAL A 67 -8.29 15.90 -3.23
CA VAL A 67 -9.53 15.26 -2.77
C VAL A 67 -9.55 13.82 -3.29
N TYR A 68 -9.82 12.88 -2.39
CA TYR A 68 -9.87 11.47 -2.74
C TYR A 68 -10.99 10.75 -1.99
N ASP A 69 -11.79 9.98 -2.72
CA ASP A 69 -12.96 9.24 -2.21
C ASP A 69 -12.65 7.81 -1.73
N ASN A 70 -11.37 7.44 -1.70
CA ASN A 70 -10.90 6.17 -1.13
C ASN A 70 -9.85 6.40 -0.02
N PRO A 71 -10.24 6.96 1.13
CA PRO A 71 -9.32 7.32 2.20
C PRO A 71 -8.56 6.11 2.76
N ILE A 72 -9.13 4.91 2.66
CA ILE A 72 -8.49 3.67 3.11
C ILE A 72 -7.20 3.37 2.36
N MET A 73 -7.09 3.80 1.08
CA MET A 73 -5.84 3.65 0.33
C MET A 73 -4.70 4.42 0.99
N PHE A 74 -4.92 5.68 1.40
CA PHE A 74 -3.93 6.44 2.15
C PHE A 74 -3.51 5.73 3.44
N LYS A 75 -4.47 5.20 4.20
CA LYS A 75 -4.19 4.40 5.41
C LYS A 75 -3.25 3.23 5.13
N LYS A 76 -3.46 2.50 4.03
CA LYS A 76 -2.59 1.40 3.62
C LYS A 76 -1.19 1.87 3.22
N ILE A 77 -1.11 2.96 2.45
CA ILE A 77 0.16 3.55 2.01
C ILE A 77 0.99 3.99 3.23
N PHE A 78 0.41 4.75 4.13
CA PHE A 78 1.13 5.24 5.30
C PHE A 78 1.46 4.15 6.32
N ALA A 79 0.73 3.02 6.31
CA ALA A 79 1.08 1.86 7.11
C ALA A 79 2.42 1.22 6.69
N LEU A 80 2.82 1.34 5.42
CA LEU A 80 4.14 0.89 4.96
C LEU A 80 5.25 1.69 5.65
N PHE A 81 5.15 3.01 5.67
CA PHE A 81 6.15 3.86 6.32
C PHE A 81 6.24 3.59 7.83
N LYS A 82 5.10 3.36 8.50
CA LYS A 82 5.09 2.95 9.91
C LYS A 82 5.91 1.69 10.15
N SER A 83 5.78 0.73 9.25
CA SER A 83 6.48 -0.55 9.37
C SER A 83 7.99 -0.45 9.20
N MET A 84 8.48 0.62 8.56
CA MET A 84 9.91 0.93 8.44
C MET A 84 10.47 1.69 9.65
N SER A 85 9.63 2.11 10.59
CA SER A 85 10.02 2.93 11.74
C SER A 85 10.70 4.25 11.33
N VAL A 86 10.30 4.83 10.19
CA VAL A 86 10.79 6.14 9.79
C VAL A 86 10.11 7.25 10.60
N GLU A 87 10.82 8.32 10.88
CA GLU A 87 10.30 9.47 11.61
C GLU A 87 9.59 10.45 10.67
N THR A 88 10.23 10.77 9.57
CA THR A 88 9.75 11.76 8.60
C THR A 88 9.64 11.15 7.22
N ILE A 89 8.48 11.37 6.58
CA ILE A 89 8.22 11.02 5.19
C ILE A 89 8.45 12.26 4.34
N ARG A 90 9.37 12.19 3.41
CA ARG A 90 9.61 13.27 2.45
C ARG A 90 8.52 13.26 1.39
N MET A 91 7.88 14.41 1.19
CA MET A 91 6.87 14.59 0.17
C MET A 91 7.29 15.64 -0.85
N ARG A 92 7.02 15.35 -2.11
CA ARG A 92 7.16 16.30 -3.21
C ARG A 92 5.88 16.28 -4.03
N LEU A 93 5.24 17.43 -4.12
CA LEU A 93 4.02 17.65 -4.88
C LEU A 93 4.37 18.40 -6.16
N GLU A 94 4.10 17.77 -7.29
CA GLU A 94 4.33 18.31 -8.61
C GLU A 94 3.00 18.48 -9.35
N LYS A 95 2.98 19.20 -10.46
CA LYS A 95 1.76 19.44 -11.23
C LYS A 95 0.97 18.17 -11.55
N HIS A 96 1.63 17.05 -11.76
CA HIS A 96 1.02 15.79 -12.16
C HIS A 96 1.21 14.65 -11.17
N PHE A 97 2.10 14.80 -10.18
CA PHE A 97 2.52 13.70 -9.32
C PHE A 97 2.58 14.07 -7.85
N ILE A 98 2.23 13.12 -7.02
CA ILE A 98 2.49 13.08 -5.60
C ILE A 98 3.59 12.07 -5.38
N LYS A 99 4.77 12.53 -4.98
CA LYS A 99 5.91 11.67 -4.70
C LYS A 99 6.16 11.60 -3.21
N MET A 100 6.37 10.40 -2.68
CA MET A 100 6.71 10.18 -1.28
C MET A 100 7.94 9.31 -1.22
N TYR A 101 8.83 9.63 -0.29
CA TYR A 101 10.06 8.90 -0.10
C TYR A 101 10.41 8.79 1.38
N ALA A 102 10.90 7.64 1.77
CA ALA A 102 11.53 7.44 3.06
C ALA A 102 12.60 6.37 2.98
N ILE A 103 13.58 6.48 3.83
CA ILE A 103 14.64 5.51 4.05
C ILE A 103 14.64 5.10 5.51
N ASP A 104 14.89 3.84 5.79
CA ASP A 104 15.04 3.37 7.17
C ASP A 104 16.34 3.90 7.79
N HIS A 105 16.43 3.90 9.11
CA HIS A 105 17.57 4.45 9.86
C HIS A 105 18.89 3.73 9.60
N LEU A 106 18.86 2.51 9.08
CA LEU A 106 20.06 1.74 8.69
C LEU A 106 20.40 1.89 7.20
N GLU A 107 19.60 2.66 6.46
CA GLU A 107 19.73 2.85 5.00
C GLU A 107 19.66 1.55 4.18
N THR A 108 19.12 0.48 4.79
CA THR A 108 19.02 -0.84 4.16
C THR A 108 17.77 -1.01 3.33
N MET A 109 16.74 -0.18 3.56
CA MET A 109 15.49 -0.21 2.84
C MET A 109 14.98 1.19 2.54
N GLN A 110 14.49 1.38 1.33
CA GLN A 110 13.89 2.62 0.86
C GLN A 110 12.50 2.35 0.32
N ILE A 111 11.57 3.26 0.58
CA ILE A 111 10.25 3.27 -0.07
C ILE A 111 10.13 4.52 -0.92
N TYR A 112 9.81 4.33 -2.17
CA TYR A 112 9.41 5.38 -3.10
C TYR A 112 7.99 5.12 -3.58
N ILE A 113 7.15 6.14 -3.50
CA ILE A 113 5.77 6.08 -3.95
C ILE A 113 5.54 7.22 -4.94
N ASN A 114 4.99 6.88 -6.08
CA ASN A 114 4.61 7.84 -7.10
C ASN A 114 3.14 7.67 -7.44
N ILE A 115 2.33 8.70 -7.22
CA ILE A 115 0.89 8.69 -7.50
C ILE A 115 0.58 9.77 -8.52
N HIS A 116 0.01 9.39 -9.66
CA HIS A 116 -0.43 10.36 -10.64
C HIS A 116 -1.70 11.09 -10.18
N GLY A 117 -1.70 12.42 -10.27
CA GLY A 117 -2.80 13.25 -9.78
C GLY A 117 -4.16 13.01 -10.45
N SER A 118 -4.17 12.44 -11.70
CA SER A 118 -5.41 12.04 -12.39
C SER A 118 -6.21 10.96 -11.66
N LYS A 119 -5.57 10.26 -10.71
CA LYS A 119 -6.23 9.23 -9.90
C LYS A 119 -7.06 9.80 -8.75
N MET A 120 -6.79 11.05 -8.39
CA MET A 120 -7.56 11.77 -7.38
C MET A 120 -8.89 12.26 -7.95
N ASN A 121 -9.88 12.50 -7.09
CA ASN A 121 -11.11 13.17 -7.50
C ASN A 121 -10.82 14.62 -7.89
N ARG A 122 -9.86 15.24 -7.18
CA ARG A 122 -9.33 16.56 -7.52
C ARG A 122 -7.88 16.64 -7.07
N TYR A 123 -7.03 17.21 -7.92
CA TYR A 123 -5.63 17.47 -7.62
C TYR A 123 -5.22 18.81 -8.21
N TYR A 124 -4.70 19.69 -7.38
CA TYR A 124 -4.20 21.00 -7.76
C TYR A 124 -2.88 21.32 -7.04
N VAL A 125 -1.92 21.79 -7.78
CA VAL A 125 -0.65 22.32 -7.25
C VAL A 125 -0.27 23.53 -8.08
N SER A 126 -0.08 24.68 -7.43
CA SER A 126 0.32 25.91 -8.09
C SER A 126 1.79 25.96 -8.47
N LYS A 127 2.64 25.32 -7.67
CA LYS A 127 4.09 25.18 -7.85
C LYS A 127 4.58 23.93 -7.14
N VAL A 128 5.78 23.50 -7.45
CA VAL A 128 6.40 22.37 -6.74
C VAL A 128 6.53 22.68 -5.26
N LEU A 129 6.03 21.80 -4.41
CA LEU A 129 6.11 21.88 -2.95
C LEU A 129 6.89 20.70 -2.42
N GLU A 130 7.83 20.95 -1.52
CA GLU A 130 8.60 19.93 -0.82
C GLU A 130 8.52 20.16 0.69
N PHE A 131 8.22 19.09 1.43
CA PHE A 131 8.11 19.14 2.89
C PHE A 131 8.23 17.75 3.50
N GLY A 132 8.49 17.70 4.81
CA GLY A 132 8.45 16.50 5.61
C GLY A 132 7.10 16.34 6.31
N LEU A 133 6.62 15.11 6.38
CA LEU A 133 5.48 14.73 7.20
C LEU A 133 5.96 13.84 8.34
N SER A 134 5.67 14.23 9.58
CA SER A 134 5.86 13.35 10.73
C SER A 134 5.01 12.08 10.56
N GLN A 135 5.68 10.94 10.43
CA GLN A 135 5.03 9.63 10.24
C GLN A 135 4.07 9.34 11.40
N ASN A 136 4.47 9.68 12.62
CA ASN A 136 3.70 9.41 13.82
C ASN A 136 2.40 10.24 13.85
N ASN A 137 2.46 11.50 13.44
CA ASN A 137 1.33 12.40 13.46
C ASN A 137 0.32 12.04 12.36
N ILE A 138 0.79 11.83 11.13
CA ILE A 138 -0.09 11.41 10.05
C ILE A 138 -0.75 10.05 10.34
N GLN A 139 -0.02 9.12 10.96
CA GLN A 139 -0.57 7.83 11.34
C GLN A 139 -1.69 7.94 12.37
N LYS A 140 -1.58 8.83 13.37
CA LYS A 140 -2.65 9.09 14.33
C LYS A 140 -3.91 9.59 13.64
N ILE A 141 -3.78 10.55 12.71
CA ILE A 141 -4.90 11.06 11.91
C ILE A 141 -5.54 9.93 11.08
N LEU A 142 -4.73 9.11 10.39
CA LEU A 142 -5.25 8.04 9.55
C LEU A 142 -5.80 6.85 10.36
N GLN A 143 -5.46 6.71 11.64
CA GLN A 143 -6.09 5.73 12.52
C GLN A 143 -7.56 6.06 12.79
N THR A 144 -7.94 7.35 12.79
CA THR A 144 -9.33 7.76 12.97
C THR A 144 -10.21 7.43 11.76
N LEU A 145 -9.59 7.13 10.60
CA LEU A 145 -10.31 6.66 9.43
C LEU A 145 -11.04 5.35 9.73
N ASN A 146 -12.34 5.39 9.63
CA ASN A 146 -13.24 4.25 9.72
C ASN A 146 -13.93 4.01 8.37
N LYS A 147 -14.85 3.04 8.31
CA LYS A 147 -15.58 2.72 7.08
C LYS A 147 -16.62 3.78 6.70
N ASP A 148 -16.96 4.65 7.64
CA ASP A 148 -17.96 5.69 7.46
C ASP A 148 -17.34 6.97 6.86
N CYS A 149 -16.01 7.08 6.87
CA CYS A 149 -15.31 8.16 6.18
C CYS A 149 -15.45 8.00 4.67
N SER A 150 -16.10 8.96 4.04
CA SER A 150 -16.38 8.94 2.60
C SER A 150 -15.25 9.54 1.77
N LYS A 151 -14.52 10.53 2.32
CA LYS A 151 -13.48 11.26 1.60
C LYS A 151 -12.38 11.72 2.52
N ILE A 152 -11.20 11.87 1.94
CA ILE A 152 -10.09 12.59 2.52
C ILE A 152 -9.73 13.76 1.60
N TYR A 153 -9.46 14.91 2.19
CA TYR A 153 -8.93 16.04 1.43
C TYR A 153 -7.76 16.68 2.18
N TRP A 154 -6.80 17.13 1.41
CA TRP A 154 -5.60 17.78 1.90
C TRP A 154 -5.48 19.11 1.21
N TYR A 155 -5.09 20.16 1.94
CA TYR A 155 -4.82 21.47 1.35
C TYR A 155 -3.84 22.25 2.17
N THR A 156 -3.13 23.15 1.51
CA THR A 156 -2.38 24.23 2.16
C THR A 156 -2.56 25.51 1.37
N ASN A 157 -2.44 26.65 2.06
CA ASN A 157 -2.54 27.96 1.45
C ASN A 157 -1.19 28.68 1.48
N VAL A 158 -1.10 29.81 0.80
CA VAL A 158 0.13 30.61 0.69
C VAL A 158 0.73 30.95 2.06
N GLN A 159 -0.10 31.25 3.05
CA GLN A 159 0.35 31.61 4.40
C GLN A 159 1.11 30.49 5.10
N TYR A 160 0.77 29.23 4.81
CA TYR A 160 1.29 28.05 5.51
C TYR A 160 2.12 27.12 4.64
N GLU A 161 2.60 27.61 3.50
CA GLU A 161 3.26 26.83 2.45
C GLU A 161 4.30 25.82 2.95
N ARG A 162 5.09 26.20 3.96
CA ARG A 162 6.17 25.35 4.48
C ARG A 162 6.01 25.00 5.95
N SER A 163 4.90 25.31 6.54
CA SER A 163 4.72 25.12 7.98
C SER A 163 3.56 24.20 8.34
N LYS A 164 2.49 24.20 7.56
CA LYS A 164 1.29 23.44 7.89
C LYS A 164 0.58 22.89 6.67
N ILE A 165 -0.03 21.73 6.86
CA ILE A 165 -0.99 21.15 5.94
C ILE A 165 -2.28 20.82 6.69
N ASN A 166 -3.41 21.06 6.05
CA ASN A 166 -4.71 20.72 6.58
C ASN A 166 -5.15 19.38 5.97
N ILE A 167 -5.64 18.49 6.81
CA ILE A 167 -6.16 17.17 6.42
C ILE A 167 -7.57 17.06 6.92
N GLY A 168 -8.53 17.00 6.03
CA GLY A 168 -9.93 16.86 6.34
C GLY A 168 -10.45 15.47 6.04
N LEU A 169 -11.33 14.99 6.90
CA LEU A 169 -12.05 13.74 6.77
C LEU A 169 -13.54 14.05 6.77
N THR A 170 -14.27 13.54 5.80
CA THR A 170 -15.73 13.73 5.74
C THR A 170 -16.48 12.44 5.97
N ASN A 171 -17.60 12.53 6.66
CA ASN A 171 -18.60 11.49 6.81
C ASN A 171 -19.91 12.00 6.21
N ASP A 172 -20.20 11.58 4.97
CA ASP A 172 -21.41 12.04 4.25
C ASP A 172 -22.71 11.55 4.89
N GLU A 173 -22.67 10.48 5.73
CA GLU A 173 -23.86 9.96 6.41
C GLU A 173 -24.28 10.82 7.59
N MET A 174 -23.30 11.38 8.29
CA MET A 174 -23.51 12.22 9.47
C MET A 174 -23.44 13.71 9.13
N ASP A 175 -23.13 14.07 7.88
CA ASP A 175 -22.83 15.45 7.45
C ASP A 175 -21.73 16.09 8.33
N GLU A 176 -20.73 15.27 8.67
CA GLU A 176 -19.63 15.64 9.57
C GLU A 176 -18.35 15.83 8.79
N GLU A 177 -17.62 16.85 9.19
CA GLU A 177 -16.29 17.17 8.68
C GLU A 177 -15.33 17.41 9.85
N THR A 178 -14.23 16.68 9.85
CA THR A 178 -13.15 16.85 10.83
C THR A 178 -11.88 17.31 10.12
N VAL A 179 -11.34 18.45 10.53
CA VAL A 179 -10.10 19.02 9.95
C VAL A 179 -8.97 18.99 10.98
N TYR A 180 -7.87 18.38 10.58
CA TYR A 180 -6.63 18.32 11.34
C TYR A 180 -5.62 19.31 10.73
N ASN A 181 -5.02 20.14 11.58
CA ASN A 181 -3.90 20.99 11.19
C ASN A 181 -2.60 20.28 11.60
N LEU A 182 -1.81 19.92 10.64
CA LEU A 182 -0.56 19.20 10.84
C LEU A 182 0.63 20.13 10.55
N ASP A 183 1.51 20.27 11.53
CA ASP A 183 2.78 20.97 11.33
C ASP A 183 3.69 20.10 10.44
N LEU A 184 4.40 20.75 9.54
CA LEU A 184 5.32 20.12 8.60
C LEU A 184 6.74 20.11 9.19
N ASP A 185 7.42 18.99 9.02
CA ASP A 185 8.83 18.88 9.39
C ASP A 185 9.67 19.68 8.38
N GLN A 186 10.64 20.42 8.87
CA GLN A 186 11.66 21.02 8.02
C GLN A 186 12.57 19.90 7.52
N ILE A 187 12.78 19.88 6.21
CA ILE A 187 13.68 18.93 5.56
C ILE A 187 14.76 19.71 4.81
N ASP A 188 15.96 19.19 4.87
CA ASP A 188 17.05 19.68 4.02
C ASP A 188 16.72 19.42 2.55
N GLU A 189 17.34 20.21 1.66
CA GLU A 189 17.26 19.97 0.23
C GLU A 189 17.62 18.53 -0.07
N TYR A 190 16.76 17.86 -0.83
CA TYR A 190 16.90 16.46 -1.13
C TYR A 190 17.12 16.23 -2.61
N ASN A 191 18.07 15.35 -2.89
CA ASN A 191 18.38 14.99 -4.28
C ASN A 191 17.37 13.99 -4.85
N TRP A 192 16.15 14.46 -5.17
CA TRP A 192 15.12 13.65 -5.82
C TRP A 192 15.60 13.03 -7.14
N ALA A 193 16.42 13.75 -7.89
CA ALA A 193 16.96 13.25 -9.15
C ALA A 193 17.85 12.02 -8.93
N GLY A 194 18.61 11.97 -7.84
CA GLY A 194 19.40 10.80 -7.47
C GLY A 194 18.54 9.57 -7.23
N VAL A 195 17.47 9.71 -6.47
CA VAL A 195 16.52 8.61 -6.22
C VAL A 195 15.81 8.17 -7.49
N GLU A 196 15.37 9.11 -8.30
CA GLU A 196 14.70 8.82 -9.56
C GLU A 196 15.64 8.10 -10.54
N ASN A 197 16.91 8.49 -10.57
CA ASN A 197 17.93 7.82 -11.39
C ASN A 197 18.16 6.38 -10.88
N GLU A 198 18.26 6.14 -9.57
CA GLU A 198 18.39 4.80 -9.01
C GLU A 198 17.18 3.92 -9.41
N ILE A 199 15.97 4.49 -9.41
CA ILE A 199 14.77 3.80 -9.86
C ILE A 199 14.79 3.53 -11.37
N LEU A 200 15.26 4.48 -12.18
CA LEU A 200 15.36 4.32 -13.63
C LEU A 200 16.39 3.26 -14.03
N GLU A 201 17.44 3.08 -13.23
CA GLU A 201 18.41 2.00 -13.42
C GLU A 201 17.79 0.60 -13.34
N GLU A 202 16.61 0.45 -12.75
CA GLU A 202 15.85 -0.81 -12.79
C GLU A 202 15.71 -1.37 -14.20
N ASN A 203 15.64 -0.50 -15.22
CA ASN A 203 15.54 -0.92 -16.61
C ASN A 203 16.75 -1.75 -17.09
N THR A 204 17.90 -1.60 -16.43
CA THR A 204 19.15 -2.32 -16.74
C THR A 204 19.29 -3.64 -15.99
N TYR A 205 18.35 -3.98 -15.09
CA TYR A 205 18.44 -5.17 -14.26
C TYR A 205 18.29 -6.44 -15.09
N PRO A 206 19.21 -7.41 -14.91
CA PRO A 206 19.29 -8.59 -15.76
C PRO A 206 18.18 -9.61 -15.54
N LEU A 207 17.51 -9.56 -14.40
CA LEU A 207 16.42 -10.49 -14.04
C LEU A 207 15.21 -9.72 -13.57
N LYS A 208 14.07 -9.93 -14.25
CA LYS A 208 12.76 -9.36 -13.87
C LYS A 208 11.69 -10.43 -13.96
N PHE A 209 10.79 -10.44 -12.99
CA PHE A 209 9.64 -11.36 -13.02
C PHE A 209 8.48 -10.79 -12.22
N GLU A 210 7.30 -11.32 -12.50
CA GLU A 210 6.05 -10.92 -11.87
C GLU A 210 5.43 -12.11 -11.14
N LEU A 211 4.91 -11.87 -9.95
CA LEU A 211 4.17 -12.85 -9.17
C LEU A 211 2.80 -12.30 -8.79
N PRO A 212 1.74 -13.13 -8.75
CA PRO A 212 0.50 -12.75 -8.11
C PRO A 212 0.75 -12.35 -6.65
N PHE A 213 0.24 -11.19 -6.22
CA PHE A 213 0.56 -10.66 -4.90
C PHE A 213 0.14 -11.60 -3.76
N LYS A 214 -1.01 -12.27 -3.89
CA LYS A 214 -1.47 -13.26 -2.91
C LYS A 214 -0.50 -14.44 -2.78
N TYR A 215 0.06 -14.90 -3.91
CA TYR A 215 1.07 -15.95 -3.92
C TYR A 215 2.37 -15.49 -3.27
N PHE A 216 2.86 -14.31 -3.65
CA PHE A 216 4.04 -13.69 -3.04
C PHE A 216 3.90 -13.57 -1.52
N LYS A 217 2.79 -13.00 -1.05
CA LYS A 217 2.48 -12.87 0.39
C LYS A 217 2.55 -14.22 1.10
N LYS A 218 1.92 -15.25 0.54
CA LYS A 218 1.96 -16.60 1.11
C LYS A 218 3.41 -17.09 1.22
N LYS A 219 4.19 -16.96 0.15
CA LYS A 219 5.59 -17.41 0.15
C LYS A 219 6.46 -16.67 1.15
N VAL A 220 6.33 -15.35 1.25
CA VAL A 220 7.06 -14.56 2.25
C VAL A 220 6.67 -14.98 3.67
N THR A 221 5.38 -15.25 3.91
CA THR A 221 4.92 -15.74 5.21
C THR A 221 5.49 -17.11 5.54
N ASP A 222 5.43 -18.05 4.58
CA ASP A 222 5.95 -19.42 4.75
C ASP A 222 7.47 -19.38 5.01
N PHE A 223 8.22 -18.59 4.25
CA PHE A 223 9.67 -18.45 4.42
C PHE A 223 10.04 -17.82 5.76
N ASN A 224 9.31 -16.80 6.20
CA ASN A 224 9.57 -16.13 7.47
C ASN A 224 9.37 -17.03 8.70
N LEU A 225 8.62 -18.11 8.59
CA LEU A 225 8.51 -19.11 9.65
C LEU A 225 9.75 -20.00 9.74
N LEU A 226 10.54 -20.07 8.69
CA LEU A 226 11.58 -21.07 8.50
C LEU A 226 12.99 -20.45 8.40
N GLY A 227 13.11 -19.15 8.12
CA GLY A 227 14.40 -18.48 7.98
C GLY A 227 14.26 -16.97 7.85
N ASP A 228 15.40 -16.30 7.75
CA ASP A 228 15.52 -14.84 7.74
C ASP A 228 15.89 -14.27 6.37
N ILE A 229 16.32 -15.12 5.44
CA ILE A 229 16.84 -14.72 4.14
C ILE A 229 16.07 -15.45 3.03
N MET A 230 15.61 -14.70 2.05
CA MET A 230 15.09 -15.23 0.79
C MET A 230 16.16 -15.12 -0.28
N LYS A 231 16.46 -16.23 -0.92
CA LYS A 231 17.38 -16.32 -2.04
C LYS A 231 16.60 -16.39 -3.35
N ILE A 232 17.05 -15.64 -4.34
CA ILE A 232 16.52 -15.64 -5.70
C ILE A 232 17.62 -16.17 -6.60
N GLU A 233 17.36 -17.27 -7.27
CA GLU A 233 18.32 -17.91 -8.16
C GLU A 233 17.69 -18.21 -9.51
N LYS A 234 18.43 -18.00 -10.58
CA LYS A 234 18.11 -18.45 -11.93
C LYS A 234 19.20 -19.40 -12.40
N HIS A 235 18.79 -20.58 -12.81
CA HIS A 235 19.64 -21.60 -13.40
C HIS A 235 19.18 -21.92 -14.82
N GLY A 236 20.07 -21.77 -15.79
CA GLY A 236 19.77 -22.06 -17.20
C GLY A 236 18.68 -21.17 -17.80
N ASP A 237 18.15 -21.59 -18.95
CA ASP A 237 17.20 -20.79 -19.75
C ASP A 237 15.84 -20.62 -19.10
N ASN A 238 15.37 -21.61 -18.32
CA ASN A 238 13.99 -21.70 -17.87
C ASN A 238 13.82 -21.85 -16.35
N GLY A 239 14.89 -21.71 -15.57
CA GLY A 239 14.82 -21.95 -14.13
C GLY A 239 14.83 -20.68 -13.30
N LEU A 240 13.78 -20.40 -12.54
CA LEU A 240 13.79 -19.47 -11.42
C LEU A 240 13.51 -20.24 -10.14
N THR A 241 14.39 -20.10 -9.16
CA THR A 241 14.24 -20.72 -7.84
C THR A 241 14.12 -19.63 -6.79
N LEU A 242 13.05 -19.70 -5.99
CA LEU A 242 12.95 -18.95 -4.76
C LEU A 242 13.23 -19.90 -3.61
N SER A 243 14.23 -19.58 -2.82
CA SER A 243 14.61 -20.37 -1.66
C SER A 243 14.86 -19.47 -0.45
N TYR A 244 14.91 -20.08 0.72
CA TYR A 244 15.33 -19.43 1.94
C TYR A 244 16.53 -20.15 2.53
N SER A 245 17.34 -19.42 3.27
CA SER A 245 18.42 -19.99 4.05
C SER A 245 18.25 -19.63 5.52
N PHE A 246 18.61 -20.57 6.39
CA PHE A 246 18.66 -20.32 7.83
C PHE A 246 20.06 -19.86 8.22
N THR A 247 20.14 -18.76 8.95
CA THR A 247 21.43 -18.22 9.42
C THR A 247 22.15 -19.17 10.35
N ASN A 248 21.46 -20.06 11.07
CA ASN A 248 22.03 -20.96 12.09
C ASN A 248 21.46 -22.40 12.05
N LYS A 249 20.78 -22.79 11.01
CA LYS A 249 20.16 -24.14 10.89
C LYS A 249 20.50 -24.79 9.56
N LYS A 250 20.66 -26.10 9.60
CA LYS A 250 20.87 -26.89 8.39
C LYS A 250 19.52 -27.22 7.76
N GLY A 251 19.15 -26.49 6.74
CA GLY A 251 17.94 -26.78 5.96
C GLY A 251 17.66 -25.70 4.95
N SER A 252 17.12 -26.09 3.80
CA SER A 252 16.67 -25.18 2.76
C SER A 252 15.37 -25.69 2.15
N GLN A 253 14.49 -24.77 1.78
CA GLN A 253 13.31 -25.08 0.97
C GLN A 253 13.45 -24.35 -0.35
N ASN A 254 13.35 -25.08 -1.45
CA ASN A 254 13.43 -24.53 -2.77
C ASN A 254 12.05 -24.57 -3.44
N THR A 255 11.67 -23.47 -4.07
CA THR A 255 10.47 -23.38 -4.89
C THR A 255 10.90 -23.15 -6.34
N TYR A 256 10.55 -24.06 -7.22
CA TYR A 256 10.93 -23.99 -8.63
C TYR A 256 9.75 -23.55 -9.50
N PHE A 257 9.95 -22.54 -10.33
CA PHE A 257 9.00 -22.16 -11.37
C PHE A 257 9.33 -22.85 -12.68
N ARG A 258 8.55 -23.89 -13.02
CA ARG A 258 8.78 -24.71 -14.22
C ARG A 258 8.28 -24.06 -15.50
N ASN A 259 7.41 -23.08 -15.40
CA ASN A 259 6.83 -22.38 -16.55
C ASN A 259 7.10 -20.86 -16.42
N PRO A 260 8.11 -20.32 -17.11
CA PRO A 260 8.47 -18.91 -17.04
C PRO A 260 7.38 -17.97 -17.53
N SER A 261 6.50 -18.41 -18.43
CA SER A 261 5.41 -17.57 -18.93
C SER A 261 4.37 -17.24 -17.87
N LYS A 262 4.21 -18.07 -16.83
CA LYS A 262 3.28 -17.83 -15.73
C LYS A 262 3.78 -16.77 -14.73
N ILE A 263 5.05 -16.44 -14.76
CA ILE A 263 5.69 -15.44 -13.90
C ILE A 263 6.25 -14.28 -14.71
N HIS A 264 5.87 -14.18 -15.99
CA HIS A 264 6.36 -13.14 -16.91
C HIS A 264 7.86 -12.89 -16.79
N LEU A 265 8.64 -14.00 -16.73
CA LEU A 265 10.09 -13.95 -16.55
C LEU A 265 10.76 -13.28 -17.76
N GLN A 266 11.52 -12.24 -17.50
CA GLN A 266 12.40 -11.55 -18.44
C GLN A 266 13.84 -11.64 -17.92
N SER A 267 14.74 -12.08 -18.75
CA SER A 267 16.14 -12.22 -18.39
C SER A 267 17.04 -11.87 -19.58
N THR A 268 18.06 -11.06 -19.30
CA THR A 268 19.17 -10.77 -20.24
C THR A 268 20.41 -11.65 -19.96
N LEU A 269 20.32 -12.54 -18.95
CA LEU A 269 21.38 -13.45 -18.60
C LEU A 269 21.52 -14.57 -19.65
N ASN A 270 22.75 -14.98 -19.91
CA ASN A 270 23.01 -16.10 -20.81
C ASN A 270 22.45 -17.42 -20.27
N ALA A 271 22.20 -18.40 -21.15
CA ALA A 271 21.64 -19.71 -20.81
C ALA A 271 22.42 -20.44 -19.72
N ASN A 272 23.74 -20.36 -19.75
CA ASN A 272 24.64 -21.03 -18.80
C ASN A 272 25.02 -20.18 -17.59
N GLU A 273 24.51 -18.97 -17.49
CA GLU A 273 24.84 -18.05 -16.42
C GLU A 273 24.00 -18.35 -15.19
N ILE A 274 24.67 -18.56 -14.07
CA ILE A 274 24.03 -18.75 -12.76
C ILE A 274 23.90 -17.37 -12.11
N PHE A 275 22.69 -16.95 -11.89
CA PHE A 275 22.37 -15.74 -11.15
C PHE A 275 21.92 -16.10 -9.74
N SER A 276 22.44 -15.41 -8.73
CA SER A 276 22.04 -15.61 -7.35
C SER A 276 22.13 -14.30 -6.59
N THR A 277 21.05 -13.93 -5.91
CA THR A 277 21.00 -12.79 -5.00
C THR A 277 20.13 -13.12 -3.79
N SER A 278 20.31 -12.41 -2.69
CA SER A 278 19.61 -12.67 -1.45
C SER A 278 19.13 -11.38 -0.78
N VAL A 279 18.01 -11.46 -0.06
CA VAL A 279 17.40 -10.34 0.65
C VAL A 279 16.89 -10.79 2.03
N TYR A 280 16.94 -9.89 3.01
CA TYR A 280 16.34 -10.13 4.31
C TYR A 280 14.81 -10.17 4.20
N LEU A 281 14.19 -11.24 4.72
CA LEU A 281 12.74 -11.42 4.71
C LEU A 281 12.00 -10.32 5.44
N ASN A 282 12.60 -9.76 6.48
CA ASN A 282 12.00 -8.65 7.23
C ASN A 282 11.69 -7.44 6.35
N HIS A 283 12.55 -7.12 5.37
CA HIS A 283 12.34 -5.99 4.48
C HIS A 283 11.12 -6.21 3.55
N ILE A 284 10.98 -7.41 3.01
CA ILE A 284 9.89 -7.71 2.08
C ILE A 284 8.58 -8.11 2.76
N LYS A 285 8.62 -8.51 4.04
CA LYS A 285 7.43 -8.81 4.84
C LYS A 285 6.51 -7.59 4.98
N LEU A 286 7.07 -6.40 5.07
CA LEU A 286 6.33 -5.15 5.13
C LEU A 286 5.44 -4.98 3.90
N LEU A 287 6.00 -5.17 2.72
CA LEU A 287 5.25 -5.11 1.48
C LEU A 287 4.19 -6.23 1.42
N ALA A 288 4.57 -7.46 1.78
CA ALA A 288 3.67 -8.61 1.78
C ALA A 288 2.46 -8.42 2.72
N SER A 289 2.57 -7.61 3.77
CA SER A 289 1.46 -7.31 4.69
C SER A 289 0.44 -6.33 4.13
N SER A 290 0.80 -5.52 3.14
CA SER A 290 0.02 -4.33 2.73
C SER A 290 -1.21 -4.63 1.85
N LEU A 291 -1.22 -5.70 1.05
CA LEU A 291 -2.31 -6.04 0.09
C LEU A 291 -2.78 -4.84 -0.75
N ILE A 292 -1.86 -4.18 -1.43
CA ILE A 292 -2.14 -2.95 -2.18
C ILE A 292 -2.34 -3.22 -3.67
N SER A 293 -1.84 -4.36 -4.18
CA SER A 293 -1.79 -4.69 -5.60
C SER A 293 -2.22 -6.13 -5.85
N ASP A 294 -2.60 -6.47 -7.08
CA ASP A 294 -2.87 -7.85 -7.49
C ASP A 294 -1.60 -8.61 -7.87
N SER A 295 -0.60 -7.89 -8.35
CA SER A 295 0.70 -8.46 -8.71
C SER A 295 1.85 -7.66 -8.11
N ILE A 296 3.01 -8.30 -8.05
CA ILE A 296 4.27 -7.68 -7.66
C ILE A 296 5.31 -8.00 -8.73
N HIS A 297 5.99 -6.96 -9.20
CA HIS A 297 7.14 -7.06 -10.08
C HIS A 297 8.40 -7.04 -9.23
N ILE A 298 9.33 -7.93 -9.54
CA ILE A 298 10.60 -8.06 -8.83
C ILE A 298 11.71 -7.91 -9.85
N SER A 299 12.57 -6.93 -9.61
CA SER A 299 13.75 -6.66 -10.42
C SER A 299 15.00 -6.94 -9.60
N ALA A 300 15.85 -7.82 -10.09
CA ALA A 300 17.02 -8.33 -9.37
C ALA A 300 18.33 -8.10 -10.13
N CYS A 301 19.34 -7.65 -9.39
CA CYS A 301 20.73 -7.47 -9.84
C CYS A 301 21.66 -8.01 -8.75
N ILE A 302 22.89 -8.38 -9.11
CA ILE A 302 23.85 -8.94 -8.14
C ILE A 302 24.49 -7.82 -7.31
N ASP A 303 24.76 -6.68 -7.91
CA ASP A 303 25.54 -5.59 -7.29
C ASP A 303 24.70 -4.39 -6.86
N LYS A 304 23.39 -4.44 -7.07
CA LYS A 304 22.45 -3.35 -6.80
C LYS A 304 21.32 -3.81 -5.90
N LYS A 305 20.63 -2.87 -5.27
CA LYS A 305 19.44 -3.13 -4.48
C LYS A 305 18.39 -3.92 -5.27
N LEU A 306 17.70 -4.83 -4.62
CA LEU A 306 16.51 -5.46 -5.18
C LEU A 306 15.36 -4.44 -5.19
N ILE A 307 14.59 -4.43 -6.27
CA ILE A 307 13.43 -3.55 -6.40
C ILE A 307 12.17 -4.38 -6.48
N PHE A 308 11.27 -4.12 -5.55
CA PHE A 308 9.91 -4.69 -5.52
C PHE A 308 8.92 -3.60 -5.90
N THR A 309 8.20 -3.78 -6.99
CA THR A 309 7.24 -2.79 -7.51
C THR A 309 5.82 -3.34 -7.42
N ALA A 310 4.95 -2.61 -6.71
CA ALA A 310 3.52 -2.88 -6.65
C ALA A 310 2.77 -1.74 -7.33
N LEU A 311 1.83 -2.07 -8.22
CA LEU A 311 0.98 -1.07 -8.89
C LEU A 311 -0.24 -0.79 -8.01
N LEU A 312 -0.50 0.48 -7.72
CA LEU A 312 -1.62 0.92 -6.87
C LEU A 312 -2.99 0.90 -7.56
N ASP A 313 -3.00 0.74 -8.88
CA ASP A 313 -4.19 0.81 -9.70
C ASP A 313 -4.57 -0.52 -10.30
N GLN A 314 -5.65 -1.04 -9.78
CA GLN A 314 -6.50 -1.95 -10.53
C GLN A 314 -7.96 -1.63 -10.20
N ASP A 315 -8.50 -0.62 -10.88
CA ASP A 315 -9.94 -0.57 -11.04
C ASP A 315 -10.34 -1.82 -11.81
N GLU A 316 -11.00 -2.77 -11.16
CA GLU A 316 -11.49 -4.04 -11.74
C GLU A 316 -12.33 -3.85 -13.01
N LYS A 317 -12.67 -2.61 -13.36
CA LYS A 317 -13.53 -2.26 -14.51
C LYS A 317 -12.78 -1.74 -15.73
N SER A 318 -11.49 -1.41 -15.63
CA SER A 318 -10.73 -0.84 -16.77
C SER A 318 -9.87 -1.86 -17.53
N ASN A 319 -10.19 -3.14 -17.48
CA ASN A 319 -9.43 -4.26 -18.08
C ASN A 319 -9.29 -4.22 -19.63
N LYS A 320 -9.52 -3.12 -20.31
CA LYS A 320 -9.46 -3.10 -21.79
C LYS A 320 -8.53 -2.08 -22.43
N GLU A 321 -8.01 -1.12 -21.70
CA GLU A 321 -6.99 -0.24 -22.28
C GLU A 321 -5.72 -0.31 -21.44
N LYS A 322 -4.70 -0.98 -21.97
CA LYS A 322 -3.33 -0.83 -21.46
C LYS A 322 -3.00 0.66 -21.53
N ILE A 323 -3.05 1.32 -20.37
CA ILE A 323 -2.55 2.69 -20.23
C ILE A 323 -1.06 2.61 -20.50
N VAL A 324 -0.68 2.86 -21.73
CA VAL A 324 0.71 2.98 -22.16
C VAL A 324 1.16 4.36 -21.75
N GLY A 325 2.05 4.47 -20.78
CA GLY A 325 2.69 5.74 -20.47
C GLY A 325 2.65 6.16 -19.00
N SER A 326 3.00 7.38 -18.75
CA SER A 326 3.39 8.05 -17.52
C SER A 326 2.36 8.15 -16.37
N GLU A 327 1.17 7.58 -16.51
CA GLU A 327 0.08 7.70 -15.51
C GLU A 327 0.03 6.58 -14.47
N LYS A 328 1.12 5.83 -14.31
CA LYS A 328 1.18 4.73 -13.35
C LYS A 328 1.26 5.28 -11.92
N CYS A 329 0.46 4.67 -11.04
CA CYS A 329 0.64 4.82 -9.61
C CYS A 329 1.38 3.60 -9.09
N GLU A 330 2.55 3.82 -8.51
CA GLU A 330 3.41 2.72 -8.11
C GLU A 330 4.03 2.94 -6.72
N ILE A 331 4.23 1.82 -6.04
CA ILE A 331 5.08 1.74 -4.84
C ILE A 331 6.29 0.92 -5.21
N LYS A 332 7.47 1.46 -4.98
CA LYS A 332 8.74 0.74 -5.11
C LYS A 332 9.40 0.63 -3.74
N ILE A 333 9.82 -0.58 -3.42
CA ILE A 333 10.67 -0.85 -2.26
C ILE A 333 12.01 -1.32 -2.79
N LEU A 334 13.04 -0.55 -2.46
CA LEU A 334 14.43 -0.88 -2.75
C LEU A 334 15.04 -1.43 -1.48
N THR A 335 15.67 -2.59 -1.55
CA THR A 335 16.30 -3.23 -0.40
C THR A 335 17.71 -3.68 -0.74
N GLU A 336 18.62 -3.51 0.21
CA GLU A 336 19.97 -4.00 0.10
C GLU A 336 20.00 -5.52 -0.04
N ILE A 337 20.96 -6.01 -0.80
CA ILE A 337 21.24 -7.44 -0.94
C ILE A 337 22.08 -7.93 0.25
N VAL A 338 21.84 -9.15 0.66
CA VAL A 338 22.70 -9.83 1.64
C VAL A 338 23.96 -10.25 0.91
N ARG A 339 25.08 -9.63 1.22
CA ARG A 339 26.38 -10.05 0.70
C ARG A 339 26.85 -11.28 1.47
N ALA A 340 27.21 -12.32 0.73
CA ALA A 340 27.71 -13.59 1.27
C ALA A 340 29.09 -13.43 1.89
#